data_789ff25aebd3500208ca4cbe00b26392
#
_entry.id   789ff25aebd3500208ca4cbe00b26392
#
_cell.length_a   1.000
_cell.length_b   1.000
_cell.length_c   1.000
_cell.angle_alpha   90.00
_cell.angle_beta   90.00
_cell.angle_gamma   90.00
#
_symmetry.space_group_name_H-M   'P 1'
#
loop_
_entity.id
_entity.type
_entity.pdbx_description
1 polymer ?
#
loop_
_entity_poly.entity_id
_entity_poly.type
_entity_poly.pdbx_seq_one_letter_code
_entity_poly.pdbx_strand_id
1 'polypeptide(L)'
;LASDLNEETKTGSRSRLLRFDSGVYTKEPFVHDHWEEVFLVSGDLIVGNDEQGNGGKTFNKATYACRPPGVYHGPFKSENGCTLFELHYYKNDEEF
;
A
#
# COMPACT_ATOMS: atom_id res chain seq x y z
N LEU A 1 8.54 -8.70 -7.21
CA LEU A 1 9.74 -8.42 -7.98
C LEU A 1 11.01 -8.80 -7.22
N ALA A 2 11.60 -7.89 -6.48
CA ALA A 2 12.81 -8.18 -5.71
C ALA A 2 12.46 -8.19 -4.23
N SER A 3 13.05 -9.13 -3.47
CA SER A 3 12.76 -9.22 -2.04
C SER A 3 13.91 -9.83 -1.26
N ASP A 4 14.38 -9.09 -0.27
CA ASP A 4 15.19 -9.62 0.81
C ASP A 4 14.66 -9.13 2.17
N LEU A 5 13.39 -8.74 2.21
CA LEU A 5 12.74 -8.25 3.42
C LEU A 5 12.67 -9.36 4.46
N ASN A 6 13.15 -9.07 5.66
CA ASN A 6 13.10 -9.98 6.79
C ASN A 6 12.41 -9.29 7.97
N GLU A 7 11.20 -9.70 8.25
CA GLU A 7 10.38 -9.07 9.29
C GLU A 7 10.82 -9.47 10.70
N GLU A 8 11.53 -10.58 10.86
CA GLU A 8 12.06 -10.99 12.16
C GLU A 8 13.25 -10.14 12.57
N THR A 9 14.19 -9.92 11.64
CA THR A 9 15.38 -9.12 11.92
C THR A 9 15.17 -7.63 11.66
N LYS A 10 14.06 -7.27 11.01
CA LYS A 10 13.72 -5.91 10.62
C LYS A 10 14.78 -5.29 9.71
N THR A 11 15.12 -6.05 8.67
CA THR A 11 16.11 -5.65 7.67
C THR A 11 15.61 -5.90 6.27
N GLY A 12 16.24 -5.23 5.30
CA GLY A 12 16.01 -5.46 3.89
C GLY A 12 14.85 -4.68 3.30
N SER A 13 14.54 -5.03 2.06
CA SER A 13 13.51 -4.36 1.28
C SER A 13 12.80 -5.36 0.37
N ARG A 14 11.61 -4.94 -0.11
CA ARG A 14 10.82 -5.71 -1.06
C ARG A 14 10.13 -4.75 -2.02
N SER A 15 10.16 -5.06 -3.30
CA SER A 15 9.32 -4.35 -4.28
C SER A 15 8.34 -5.34 -4.89
N ARG A 16 7.13 -4.88 -5.19
CA ARG A 16 6.12 -5.71 -5.83
C ARG A 16 5.14 -4.89 -6.64
N LEU A 17 4.54 -5.54 -7.61
CA LEU A 17 3.34 -5.04 -8.28
C LEU A 17 2.13 -5.72 -7.66
N LEU A 18 1.14 -4.93 -7.31
CA LEU A 18 -0.12 -5.41 -6.77
C LEU A 18 -1.25 -4.97 -7.69
N ARG A 19 -2.16 -5.89 -7.98
CA ARG A 19 -3.29 -5.60 -8.85
C ARG A 19 -4.59 -5.82 -8.11
N PHE A 20 -5.47 -4.83 -8.18
CA PHE A 20 -6.84 -4.95 -7.74
C PHE A 20 -7.72 -5.11 -8.96
N ASP A 21 -8.57 -6.13 -8.95
CA ASP A 21 -9.61 -6.26 -9.95
C ASP A 21 -10.73 -5.25 -9.70
N SER A 22 -11.51 -4.98 -10.73
CA SER A 22 -12.65 -4.07 -10.65
C SER A 22 -13.62 -4.52 -9.55
N GLY A 23 -13.98 -3.60 -8.68
CA GLY A 23 -14.94 -3.84 -7.59
C GLY A 23 -14.40 -4.50 -6.35
N VAL A 24 -13.14 -4.89 -6.32
CA VAL A 24 -12.51 -5.51 -5.14
C VAL A 24 -12.31 -4.46 -4.04
N TYR A 25 -12.60 -4.83 -2.80
CA TYR A 25 -12.33 -3.96 -1.66
C TYR A 25 -11.94 -4.77 -0.42
N THR A 26 -11.23 -4.10 0.49
CA THR A 26 -10.90 -4.64 1.80
C THR A 26 -11.79 -4.01 2.86
N LYS A 27 -11.92 -4.66 4.02
CA LYS A 27 -12.86 -4.23 5.05
C LYS A 27 -12.18 -3.53 6.22
N GLU A 28 -10.91 -3.81 6.44
CA GLU A 28 -10.18 -3.33 7.61
C GLU A 28 -8.90 -2.60 7.19
N PRO A 29 -8.45 -1.63 7.99
CA PRO A 29 -7.16 -1.00 7.73
C PRO A 29 -6.00 -1.94 8.02
N PHE A 30 -4.87 -1.66 7.41
CA PHE A 30 -3.62 -2.40 7.57
C PHE A 30 -2.61 -1.58 8.35
N VAL A 31 -1.74 -2.26 9.08
CA VAL A 31 -0.60 -1.62 9.74
C VAL A 31 0.61 -2.56 9.65
N HIS A 32 1.77 -1.97 9.41
CA HIS A 32 3.05 -2.71 9.32
C HIS A 32 4.11 -2.02 10.15
N ASP A 33 5.16 -2.75 10.49
CA ASP A 33 6.32 -2.20 11.19
C ASP A 33 7.46 -1.80 10.26
N HIS A 34 7.24 -1.89 8.95
CA HIS A 34 8.17 -1.41 7.93
C HIS A 34 7.62 -0.16 7.24
N TRP A 35 8.51 0.54 6.54
CA TRP A 35 8.12 1.64 5.67
C TRP A 35 7.49 1.08 4.40
N GLU A 36 6.52 1.80 3.86
CA GLU A 36 5.88 1.47 2.59
C GLU A 36 5.78 2.71 1.73
N GLU A 37 6.24 2.60 0.49
CA GLU A 37 5.97 3.59 -0.54
C GLU A 37 5.10 2.94 -1.62
N VAL A 38 4.10 3.65 -2.07
CA VAL A 38 3.12 3.14 -3.04
C VAL A 38 2.98 4.14 -4.17
N PHE A 39 3.04 3.66 -5.39
CA PHE A 39 2.76 4.45 -6.57
C PHE A 39 1.63 3.81 -7.36
N LEU A 40 0.59 4.59 -7.63
CA LEU A 40 -0.56 4.14 -8.42
C LEU A 40 -0.19 4.26 -9.90
N VAL A 41 0.10 3.12 -10.51
CA VAL A 41 0.57 3.06 -11.90
C VAL A 41 -0.58 3.29 -12.87
N SER A 42 -1.71 2.66 -12.61
CA SER A 42 -2.89 2.77 -13.48
C SER A 42 -4.16 2.48 -12.71
N GLY A 43 -5.27 2.97 -13.22
CA GLY A 43 -6.58 2.75 -12.62
C GLY A 43 -6.91 3.75 -11.52
N ASP A 44 -7.77 3.33 -10.60
CA ASP A 44 -8.23 4.14 -9.49
C ASP A 44 -8.08 3.37 -8.17
N LEU A 45 -7.78 4.10 -7.12
CA LEU A 45 -7.71 3.54 -5.76
C LEU A 45 -8.52 4.42 -4.84
N ILE A 46 -9.44 3.81 -4.09
CA ILE A 46 -10.24 4.46 -3.08
C ILE A 46 -9.69 4.06 -1.72
N VAL A 47 -9.49 5.03 -0.83
CA VAL A 47 -8.94 4.81 0.50
C VAL A 47 -9.97 5.25 1.53
N GLY A 48 -10.22 4.39 2.52
CA GLY A 48 -11.13 4.71 3.61
C GLY A 48 -12.58 4.36 3.35
N ASN A 49 -12.84 3.35 2.51
CA ASN A 49 -14.19 2.82 2.32
C ASN A 49 -14.69 2.15 3.61
N ASP A 50 -16.00 2.03 3.75
CA ASP A 50 -16.61 1.30 4.88
C ASP A 50 -16.58 -0.22 4.64
N GLU A 51 -17.16 -0.97 5.59
CA GLU A 51 -17.16 -2.44 5.51
C GLU A 51 -18.01 -2.99 4.35
N GLN A 52 -18.91 -2.18 3.81
CA GLN A 52 -19.72 -2.54 2.65
C GLN A 52 -19.10 -2.07 1.34
N GLY A 53 -17.93 -1.44 1.39
CA GLY A 53 -17.24 -0.96 0.20
C GLY A 53 -17.70 0.40 -0.28
N ASN A 54 -18.35 1.19 0.57
CA ASN A 54 -18.88 2.52 0.22
C ASN A 54 -18.01 3.64 0.80
N GLY A 55 -18.04 4.79 0.15
CA GLY A 55 -17.33 5.97 0.60
C GLY A 55 -15.82 5.90 0.35
N GLY A 56 -15.09 6.76 1.03
CA GLY A 56 -13.66 6.88 0.87
C GLY A 56 -13.27 7.99 -0.11
N LYS A 57 -11.97 8.18 -0.26
CA LYS A 57 -11.40 9.19 -1.15
C LYS A 57 -10.73 8.52 -2.33
N THR A 58 -11.07 8.97 -3.53
CA THR A 58 -10.56 8.39 -4.78
C THR A 58 -9.25 9.07 -5.20
N PHE A 59 -8.27 8.25 -5.55
CA PHE A 59 -7.01 8.68 -6.15
C PHE A 59 -6.88 8.07 -7.53
N ASN A 60 -6.30 8.82 -8.44
CA ASN A 60 -6.09 8.39 -9.83
C ASN A 60 -4.61 8.11 -10.09
N LYS A 61 -4.30 7.62 -11.29
CA LYS A 61 -2.94 7.27 -11.67
C LYS A 61 -1.94 8.40 -11.38
N ALA A 62 -0.69 8.01 -11.15
CA ALA A 62 0.43 8.88 -10.78
C ALA A 62 0.32 9.45 -9.36
N THR A 63 -0.55 8.91 -8.53
CA THR A 63 -0.58 9.24 -7.10
C THR A 63 0.48 8.45 -6.35
N TYR A 64 1.20 9.14 -5.47
CA TYR A 64 2.23 8.55 -4.63
C TYR A 64 1.85 8.73 -3.16
N ALA A 65 2.15 7.71 -2.37
CA ALA A 65 1.97 7.77 -0.91
C ALA A 65 3.15 7.12 -0.20
N CYS A 66 3.53 7.70 0.92
CA CYS A 66 4.52 7.12 1.82
C CYS A 66 3.86 6.84 3.17
N ARG A 67 4.04 5.62 3.67
CA ARG A 67 3.40 5.17 4.91
C ARG A 67 4.46 4.69 5.89
N PRO A 68 4.76 5.49 6.92
CA PRO A 68 5.73 5.11 7.95
C PRO A 68 5.25 3.91 8.78
N PRO A 69 6.18 3.22 9.47
CA PRO A 69 5.80 2.15 10.39
C PRO A 69 4.81 2.62 11.44
N GLY A 70 3.86 1.75 11.79
CA GLY A 70 2.89 2.01 12.83
C GLY A 70 1.70 2.88 12.42
N VAL A 71 1.66 3.34 11.18
CA VAL A 71 0.53 4.12 10.66
C VAL A 71 -0.46 3.17 10.00
N TYR A 72 -1.73 3.28 10.38
CA TYR A 72 -2.80 2.53 9.75
C TYR A 72 -3.12 3.11 8.38
N HIS A 73 -3.36 2.23 7.42
CA HIS A 73 -3.75 2.63 6.07
C HIS A 73 -4.82 1.69 5.52
N GLY A 74 -5.68 2.22 4.67
CA GLY A 74 -6.85 1.51 4.18
C GLY A 74 -8.08 1.76 5.06
N PRO A 75 -9.16 1.00 4.89
CA PRO A 75 -9.34 -0.01 3.84
C PRO A 75 -9.20 0.55 2.43
N PHE A 76 -9.13 -0.35 1.45
CA PHE A 76 -8.90 0.01 0.06
C PHE A 76 -9.96 -0.59 -0.84
N LYS A 77 -10.27 0.12 -1.93
CA LYS A 77 -11.18 -0.34 -2.97
C LYS A 77 -10.70 0.17 -4.33
N SER A 78 -10.99 -0.57 -5.38
CA SER A 78 -10.85 -0.06 -6.73
C SER A 78 -12.16 -0.35 -7.48
N GLU A 79 -12.75 0.67 -8.10
CA GLU A 79 -13.98 0.48 -8.87
C GLU A 79 -13.71 -0.05 -10.26
N ASN A 80 -12.64 0.42 -10.90
CA ASN A 80 -12.30 0.05 -12.27
C ASN A 80 -11.08 -0.86 -12.36
N GLY A 81 -10.52 -1.25 -11.22
CA GLY A 81 -9.26 -1.96 -11.15
C GLY A 81 -8.08 -1.01 -11.11
N CYS A 82 -6.97 -1.48 -10.56
CA CYS A 82 -5.75 -0.67 -10.51
C CYS A 82 -4.51 -1.55 -10.43
N THR A 83 -3.38 -0.95 -10.77
CA THR A 83 -2.06 -1.55 -10.57
C THR A 83 -1.24 -0.62 -9.70
N LEU A 84 -0.69 -1.18 -8.62
CA LEU A 84 0.16 -0.48 -7.67
C LEU A 84 1.58 -1.01 -7.75
N PHE A 85 2.55 -0.10 -7.71
CA PHE A 85 3.92 -0.47 -7.41
C PHE A 85 4.18 -0.15 -5.95
N GLU A 86 4.66 -1.12 -5.19
CA GLU A 86 4.91 -0.97 -3.76
C GLU A 86 6.37 -1.27 -3.43
N LEU A 87 6.93 -0.46 -2.55
CA LEU A 87 8.25 -0.67 -1.98
C LEU A 87 8.12 -0.74 -0.46
N HIS A 88 8.56 -1.85 0.13
CA HIS A 88 8.58 -2.06 1.58
C HIS A 88 10.02 -2.15 2.05
N TYR A 89 10.36 -1.47 3.14
CA TYR A 89 11.74 -1.50 3.63
C TYR A 89 11.82 -1.09 5.10
N TYR A 90 12.92 -1.48 5.72
CA TYR A 90 13.28 -1.02 7.06
C TYR A 90 14.39 -0.01 6.94
N LYS A 91 14.35 1.03 7.78
CA LYS A 91 15.41 2.02 7.88
C LYS A 91 16.28 1.68 9.06
N ASN A 92 17.59 1.88 8.89
CA ASN A 92 18.56 1.82 9.97
C ASN A 92 18.85 3.25 10.42
N ASP A 93 18.63 3.55 11.70
CA ASP A 93 18.86 4.88 12.26
C ASP A 93 20.30 5.36 12.08
N GLU A 94 21.24 4.44 12.00
CA GLU A 94 22.67 4.77 11.79
C GLU A 94 22.97 5.32 10.39
N GLU A 95 22.04 5.20 9.45
CA GLU A 95 22.18 5.73 8.09
C GLU A 95 21.92 7.24 8.01
N PHE A 96 21.51 7.83 9.11
CA PHE A 96 21.18 9.25 9.20
C PHE A 96 22.06 9.95 10.25
#